data_ce2b5080db5455bf21e4ad214cbf011f
#
_entry.id   ce2b5080db5455bf21e4ad214cbf011f
#
_cell.length_a   1.000
_cell.length_b   1.000
_cell.length_c   1.000
_cell.angle_alpha   90.00
_cell.angle_beta   90.00
_cell.angle_gamma   90.00
#
_symmetry.space_group_name_H-M   'P 1'
#
loop_
_entity.id
_entity.type
_entity.pdbx_description
1 polymer ?
#
loop_
_entity_poly.entity_id
_entity_poly.type
_entity_poly.pdbx_seq_one_letter_code
_entity_poly.pdbx_strand_id
1 'polypeptide(L)'
;MNCLFCMTGKQGFSANLTANQILNQIQSLPENDSLTNLVFMGMGEPLDNVNELFKVLEILTAPWGYGWSPKRITVSTVGAMKGLRRFLEESECHLAYSLHSPYPEERLSLMPVEKAFPAQEVIELIRQYDFSHQRRVSFEYIVFQGLNDDLKHADALARLLRQIPCRVNLIRFHAIPHVPLQTSDMARMEAFRDRLNAKGVVCTIRASRGEDIFAACGMLSTAKSRTFVDHN
;
A
#
# COMPACT_ATOMS: atom_id res chain seq x y z
N MET A 1 -2.04 13.70 -0.48
CA MET A 1 -1.73 12.74 -1.57
C MET A 1 -2.66 12.89 -2.76
N ASN A 2 -3.94 12.96 -2.57
CA ASN A 2 -4.95 13.18 -3.63
C ASN A 2 -4.90 12.17 -4.80
N CYS A 3 -4.67 10.88 -4.47
CA CYS A 3 -4.71 9.82 -5.49
C CYS A 3 -6.13 9.70 -6.07
N LEU A 4 -6.22 9.56 -7.40
CA LEU A 4 -7.48 9.55 -8.14
C LEU A 4 -8.44 8.43 -7.66
N PHE A 5 -7.89 7.28 -7.32
CA PHE A 5 -8.62 6.07 -6.94
C PHE A 5 -8.90 5.94 -5.44
N CYS A 6 -8.64 6.98 -4.63
CA CYS A 6 -8.68 6.86 -3.17
C CYS A 6 -9.64 7.88 -2.52
N MET A 7 -10.64 7.41 -1.80
CA MET A 7 -11.58 8.25 -1.06
C MET A 7 -10.86 9.09 0.01
N THR A 8 -9.92 8.50 0.74
CA THR A 8 -9.09 9.21 1.71
C THR A 8 -8.32 10.37 1.07
N GLY A 9 -7.78 10.16 -0.13
CA GLY A 9 -7.06 11.20 -0.86
C GLY A 9 -7.92 12.43 -1.18
N LYS A 10 -9.22 12.23 -1.39
CA LYS A 10 -10.19 13.31 -1.69
C LYS A 10 -10.64 14.10 -0.47
N GLN A 11 -10.54 13.54 0.73
CA GLN A 11 -10.93 14.21 1.98
C GLN A 11 -9.96 15.32 2.37
N GLY A 12 -8.72 15.26 1.89
CA GLY A 12 -7.65 16.14 2.35
C GLY A 12 -6.99 15.65 3.64
N PHE A 13 -6.09 16.48 4.16
CA PHE A 13 -5.36 16.23 5.40
C PHE A 13 -6.15 16.80 6.60
N SER A 14 -6.27 16.01 7.65
CA SER A 14 -6.89 16.42 8.91
C SER A 14 -5.86 16.64 10.01
N ALA A 15 -5.10 15.61 10.35
CA ALA A 15 -4.06 15.67 11.39
C ALA A 15 -3.13 14.46 11.31
N ASN A 16 -1.93 14.58 11.88
CA ASN A 16 -1.09 13.44 12.20
C ASN A 16 -1.57 12.80 13.50
N LEU A 17 -1.63 11.47 13.54
CA LEU A 17 -1.96 10.72 14.75
C LEU A 17 -0.73 10.62 15.65
N THR A 18 -0.93 10.72 16.95
CA THR A 18 0.09 10.38 17.94
C THR A 18 0.28 8.86 18.03
N ALA A 19 1.40 8.40 18.57
CA ALA A 19 1.64 6.97 18.78
C ALA A 19 0.53 6.31 19.61
N ASN A 20 0.03 6.99 20.65
CA ASN A 20 -1.10 6.50 21.46
C ASN A 20 -2.39 6.33 20.63
N GLN A 21 -2.70 7.28 19.75
CA GLN A 21 -3.87 7.18 18.88
C GLN A 21 -3.74 6.05 17.86
N ILE A 22 -2.54 5.80 17.36
CA ILE A 22 -2.26 4.68 16.45
C ILE A 22 -2.41 3.35 17.19
N LEU A 23 -1.80 3.19 18.37
CA LEU A 23 -1.91 1.97 19.19
C LEU A 23 -3.34 1.72 19.68
N ASN A 24 -4.08 2.77 19.99
CA ASN A 24 -5.47 2.65 20.42
C ASN A 24 -6.37 2.01 19.36
N GLN A 25 -6.04 2.12 18.06
CA GLN A 25 -6.78 1.42 17.01
C GLN A 25 -6.66 -0.11 17.14
N ILE A 26 -5.53 -0.60 17.66
CA ILE A 26 -5.32 -2.03 17.92
C ILE A 26 -6.04 -2.42 19.21
N GLN A 27 -5.84 -1.65 20.27
CA GLN A 27 -6.36 -1.93 21.62
C GLN A 27 -7.88 -1.87 21.69
N SER A 28 -8.52 -1.06 20.84
CA SER A 28 -9.97 -0.92 20.79
C SER A 28 -10.70 -2.08 20.09
N LEU A 29 -9.95 -3.00 19.46
CA LEU A 29 -10.55 -4.13 18.79
C LEU A 29 -10.85 -5.26 19.77
N PRO A 30 -12.08 -5.81 19.77
CA PRO A 30 -12.41 -6.98 20.57
C PRO A 30 -11.50 -8.19 20.31
N GLU A 31 -10.99 -8.30 19.07
CA GLU A 31 -10.13 -9.40 18.60
C GLU A 31 -8.64 -9.13 18.80
N ASN A 32 -8.27 -8.11 19.55
CA ASN A 32 -6.88 -7.65 19.66
C ASN A 32 -5.90 -8.81 19.98
N ASP A 33 -6.27 -9.72 20.90
CA ASP A 33 -5.42 -10.85 21.31
C ASP A 33 -5.24 -11.92 20.22
N SER A 34 -6.12 -11.96 19.23
CA SER A 34 -6.07 -12.91 18.10
C SER A 34 -5.41 -12.36 16.84
N LEU A 35 -4.97 -11.10 16.85
CA LEU A 35 -4.33 -10.49 15.70
C LEU A 35 -3.03 -11.20 15.33
N THR A 36 -2.90 -11.55 14.06
CA THR A 36 -1.71 -12.23 13.53
C THR A 36 -0.77 -11.30 12.79
N ASN A 37 -1.28 -10.29 12.13
CA ASN A 37 -0.53 -9.35 11.31
C ASN A 37 -1.09 -7.94 11.41
N LEU A 38 -0.24 -6.96 11.19
CA LEU A 38 -0.60 -5.55 11.17
C LEU A 38 -0.10 -4.89 9.91
N VAL A 39 -0.96 -4.11 9.26
CA VAL A 39 -0.60 -3.36 8.06
C VAL A 39 -0.92 -1.88 8.24
N PHE A 40 0.04 -1.01 8.01
CA PHE A 40 -0.16 0.44 7.94
C PHE A 40 -0.57 0.79 6.51
N MET A 41 -1.82 0.44 6.17
CA MET A 41 -2.41 0.59 4.82
C MET A 41 -3.79 1.25 4.86
N GLY A 42 -4.08 2.01 5.93
CA GLY A 42 -5.35 2.70 6.10
C GLY A 42 -5.37 4.08 5.44
N MET A 43 -5.54 5.13 6.24
CA MET A 43 -5.64 6.51 5.77
C MET A 43 -4.33 7.26 5.97
N GLY A 44 -3.91 8.03 4.95
CA GLY A 44 -2.71 8.87 5.01
C GLY A 44 -1.44 8.16 4.53
N GLU A 45 -0.30 8.80 4.80
CA GLU A 45 1.05 8.32 4.48
C GLU A 45 1.82 8.12 5.79
N PRO A 46 2.12 6.89 6.18
CA PRO A 46 2.79 6.63 7.45
C PRO A 46 4.16 7.31 7.57
N LEU A 47 4.89 7.43 6.47
CA LEU A 47 6.24 7.99 6.48
C LEU A 47 6.27 9.53 6.48
N ASP A 48 5.12 10.21 6.32
CA ASP A 48 4.99 11.64 6.63
C ASP A 48 4.93 11.88 8.15
N ASN A 49 4.51 10.84 8.92
CA ASN A 49 4.42 10.86 10.39
C ASN A 49 5.46 9.94 11.03
N VAL A 50 6.66 9.95 10.50
CA VAL A 50 7.69 8.95 10.76
C VAL A 50 8.07 8.82 12.24
N ASN A 51 8.11 9.93 13.01
CA ASN A 51 8.49 9.89 14.42
C ASN A 51 7.48 9.11 15.28
N GLU A 52 6.20 9.36 15.06
CA GLU A 52 5.14 8.64 15.79
C GLU A 52 5.05 7.18 15.31
N LEU A 53 5.24 6.94 14.02
CA LEU A 53 5.32 5.59 13.48
C LEU A 53 6.45 4.78 14.15
N PHE A 54 7.66 5.34 14.28
CA PHE A 54 8.79 4.63 14.89
C PHE A 54 8.54 4.30 16.35
N LYS A 55 7.93 5.19 17.13
CA LYS A 55 7.49 4.88 18.51
C LYS A 55 6.53 3.68 18.55
N VAL A 56 5.59 3.64 17.62
CA VAL A 56 4.65 2.53 17.51
C VAL A 56 5.35 1.23 17.14
N LEU A 57 6.24 1.26 16.13
CA LEU A 57 7.00 0.08 15.73
C LEU A 57 7.88 -0.45 16.87
N GLU A 58 8.52 0.43 17.63
CA GLU A 58 9.28 0.06 18.82
C GLU A 58 8.39 -0.64 19.86
N ILE A 59 7.26 -0.04 20.24
CA ILE A 59 6.33 -0.64 21.20
C ILE A 59 5.80 -1.99 20.72
N LEU A 60 5.51 -2.12 19.42
CA LEU A 60 5.01 -3.37 18.86
C LEU A 60 6.07 -4.48 18.84
N THR A 61 7.34 -4.15 18.65
CA THR A 61 8.40 -5.15 18.46
C THR A 61 9.27 -5.40 19.68
N ALA A 62 9.37 -4.45 20.60
CA ALA A 62 10.19 -4.58 21.78
C ALA A 62 9.66 -5.65 22.77
N PRO A 63 10.55 -6.39 23.47
CA PRO A 63 10.16 -7.39 24.45
C PRO A 63 9.33 -6.85 25.61
N TRP A 64 9.52 -5.59 25.96
CA TRP A 64 8.75 -4.91 27.01
C TRP A 64 7.39 -4.39 26.54
N GLY A 65 7.14 -4.39 25.21
CA GLY A 65 5.87 -4.00 24.61
C GLY A 65 5.07 -5.23 24.17
N TYR A 66 4.64 -5.26 22.90
CA TYR A 66 3.87 -6.41 22.38
C TYR A 66 4.76 -7.62 22.01
N GLY A 67 6.05 -7.45 21.83
CA GLY A 67 6.99 -8.50 21.49
C GLY A 67 6.73 -9.15 20.12
N TRP A 68 6.09 -8.45 19.20
CA TRP A 68 5.79 -9.00 17.88
C TRP A 68 7.03 -9.09 16.99
N SER A 69 7.12 -10.16 16.23
CA SER A 69 8.12 -10.21 15.17
C SER A 69 7.87 -9.11 14.14
N PRO A 70 8.90 -8.35 13.71
CA PRO A 70 8.80 -7.37 12.63
C PRO A 70 8.19 -7.95 11.35
N LYS A 71 8.32 -9.27 11.11
CA LYS A 71 7.71 -9.98 9.97
C LYS A 71 6.17 -9.97 9.99
N ARG A 72 5.56 -9.65 11.11
CA ARG A 72 4.09 -9.52 11.25
C ARG A 72 3.60 -8.12 10.92
N ILE A 73 4.51 -7.18 10.65
CA ILE A 73 4.20 -5.76 10.47
C ILE A 73 4.63 -5.33 9.06
N THR A 74 3.71 -4.69 8.33
CA THR A 74 3.98 -4.11 7.00
C THR A 74 3.65 -2.62 7.01
N VAL A 75 4.59 -1.79 6.59
CA VAL A 75 4.39 -0.35 6.40
C VAL A 75 4.27 -0.06 4.92
N SER A 76 3.15 0.55 4.53
CA SER A 76 2.92 1.00 3.16
C SER A 76 3.36 2.44 2.98
N THR A 77 3.87 2.77 1.80
CA THR A 77 4.25 4.15 1.45
C THR A 77 4.07 4.42 -0.03
N VAL A 78 3.84 5.69 -0.35
CA VAL A 78 3.91 6.21 -1.73
C VAL A 78 5.32 6.65 -2.12
N GLY A 79 6.28 6.53 -1.17
CA GLY A 79 7.69 6.87 -1.39
C GLY A 79 8.14 8.18 -0.76
N ALA A 80 7.55 8.61 0.36
CA ALA A 80 8.00 9.80 1.10
C ALA A 80 9.49 9.67 1.49
N MET A 81 10.39 10.17 0.64
CA MET A 81 11.81 9.84 0.55
C MET A 81 12.57 9.95 1.88
N LYS A 82 12.34 11.03 2.64
CA LYS A 82 13.01 11.23 3.93
C LYS A 82 12.62 10.16 4.95
N GLY A 83 11.34 9.89 5.08
CA GLY A 83 10.82 8.85 5.96
C GLY A 83 11.17 7.45 5.48
N LEU A 84 11.15 7.22 4.15
CA LEU A 84 11.50 5.95 3.54
C LEU A 84 12.97 5.58 3.80
N ARG A 85 13.90 6.53 3.62
CA ARG A 85 15.33 6.29 3.91
C ARG A 85 15.51 5.84 5.36
N ARG A 86 14.96 6.59 6.30
CA ARG A 86 15.01 6.24 7.72
C ARG A 86 14.39 4.87 7.99
N PHE A 87 13.24 4.56 7.38
CA PHE A 87 12.58 3.26 7.53
C PHE A 87 13.46 2.11 7.00
N LEU A 88 14.14 2.32 5.88
CA LEU A 88 15.04 1.33 5.30
C LEU A 88 16.31 1.13 6.14
N GLU A 89 16.75 2.13 6.87
CA GLU A 89 17.95 2.09 7.73
C GLU A 89 17.65 1.51 9.13
N GLU A 90 16.52 1.87 9.72
CA GLU A 90 16.27 1.64 11.15
C GLU A 90 15.19 0.56 11.43
N SER A 91 14.41 0.09 10.42
CA SER A 91 13.30 -0.84 10.65
C SER A 91 13.52 -2.19 10.00
N GLU A 92 13.16 -3.26 10.71
CA GLU A 92 13.13 -4.64 10.21
C GLU A 92 11.72 -5.05 9.70
N CYS A 93 10.73 -4.15 9.77
CA CYS A 93 9.39 -4.42 9.30
C CYS A 93 9.32 -4.50 7.77
N HIS A 94 8.29 -5.17 7.25
CA HIS A 94 8.08 -5.28 5.81
C HIS A 94 7.69 -3.93 5.20
N LEU A 95 8.17 -3.67 3.99
CA LEU A 95 7.85 -2.50 3.19
C LEU A 95 6.83 -2.87 2.11
N ALA A 96 5.80 -2.06 1.92
CA ALA A 96 4.90 -2.09 0.77
C ALA A 96 4.96 -0.74 0.05
N TYR A 97 5.39 -0.74 -1.21
CA TYR A 97 5.46 0.47 -2.01
C TYR A 97 4.28 0.56 -2.99
N SER A 98 3.51 1.64 -2.90
CA SER A 98 2.38 1.92 -3.78
C SER A 98 2.86 2.41 -5.14
N LEU A 99 2.99 1.49 -6.11
CA LEU A 99 3.55 1.78 -7.42
C LEU A 99 2.46 2.10 -8.47
N HIS A 100 1.53 1.19 -8.69
CA HIS A 100 0.32 1.25 -9.53
C HIS A 100 0.54 1.48 -11.05
N SER A 101 1.70 1.95 -11.49
CA SER A 101 2.12 1.93 -12.90
C SER A 101 3.64 1.91 -13.01
N PRO A 102 4.22 1.20 -14.01
CA PRO A 102 5.64 1.27 -14.34
C PRO A 102 6.00 2.52 -15.17
N TYR A 103 5.02 3.30 -15.62
CA TYR A 103 5.19 4.48 -16.44
C TYR A 103 4.93 5.76 -15.64
N PRO A 104 5.90 6.69 -15.56
CA PRO A 104 5.79 7.90 -14.75
C PRO A 104 4.58 8.78 -15.10
N GLU A 105 4.26 8.93 -16.39
CA GLU A 105 3.14 9.77 -16.84
C GLU A 105 1.78 9.18 -16.41
N GLU A 106 1.61 7.86 -16.53
CA GLU A 106 0.42 7.19 -16.05
C GLU A 106 0.32 7.25 -14.52
N ARG A 107 1.43 6.98 -13.84
CA ARG A 107 1.48 7.07 -12.39
C ARG A 107 1.14 8.48 -11.92
N LEU A 108 1.62 9.51 -12.61
CA LEU A 108 1.28 10.90 -12.32
C LEU A 108 -0.22 11.17 -12.47
N SER A 109 -0.87 10.61 -13.47
CA SER A 109 -2.31 10.77 -13.68
C SER A 109 -3.14 10.12 -12.56
N LEU A 110 -2.66 9.01 -12.01
CA LEU A 110 -3.28 8.27 -10.91
C LEU A 110 -2.92 8.86 -9.54
N MET A 111 -1.68 9.30 -9.38
CA MET A 111 -1.06 9.71 -8.13
C MET A 111 -0.22 10.98 -8.33
N PRO A 112 -0.76 12.17 -8.05
CA PRO A 112 -0.02 13.43 -8.19
C PRO A 112 1.28 13.50 -7.38
N VAL A 113 1.42 12.64 -6.39
CA VAL A 113 2.64 12.50 -5.56
C VAL A 113 3.88 12.09 -6.38
N GLU A 114 3.70 11.55 -7.58
CA GLU A 114 4.79 11.26 -8.53
C GLU A 114 5.69 12.48 -8.79
N LYS A 115 5.12 13.70 -8.77
CA LYS A 115 5.91 14.94 -8.90
C LYS A 115 6.90 15.16 -7.76
N ALA A 116 6.52 14.76 -6.55
CA ALA A 116 7.35 14.95 -5.35
C ALA A 116 8.28 13.76 -5.11
N PHE A 117 7.81 12.55 -5.43
CA PHE A 117 8.52 11.30 -5.22
C PHE A 117 8.42 10.42 -6.48
N PRO A 118 9.25 10.69 -7.50
CA PRO A 118 9.29 9.90 -8.73
C PRO A 118 9.54 8.42 -8.42
N ALA A 119 8.71 7.53 -8.98
CA ALA A 119 8.80 6.10 -8.69
C ALA A 119 10.18 5.53 -9.00
N GLN A 120 10.83 6.04 -10.03
CA GLN A 120 12.16 5.59 -10.42
C GLN A 120 13.21 5.89 -9.35
N GLU A 121 13.16 7.06 -8.72
CA GLU A 121 14.08 7.43 -7.63
C GLU A 121 13.81 6.59 -6.37
N VAL A 122 12.53 6.36 -6.06
CA VAL A 122 12.13 5.51 -4.93
C VAL A 122 12.62 4.07 -5.12
N ILE A 123 12.44 3.49 -6.32
CA ILE A 123 12.89 2.14 -6.64
C ILE A 123 14.43 2.05 -6.62
N GLU A 124 15.12 3.07 -7.10
CA GLU A 124 16.59 3.12 -7.03
C GLU A 124 17.09 3.19 -5.58
N LEU A 125 16.40 3.93 -4.72
CA LEU A 125 16.70 3.91 -3.28
C LEU A 125 16.47 2.51 -2.68
N ILE A 126 15.30 1.89 -2.96
CA ILE A 126 14.98 0.55 -2.46
C ILE A 126 16.03 -0.48 -2.91
N ARG A 127 16.54 -0.37 -4.14
CA ARG A 127 17.54 -1.29 -4.70
C ARG A 127 18.87 -1.29 -3.95
N GLN A 128 19.19 -0.23 -3.20
CA GLN A 128 20.41 -0.13 -2.42
C GLN A 128 20.38 -0.94 -1.11
N TYR A 129 19.23 -1.51 -0.74
CA TYR A 129 19.05 -2.24 0.51
C TYR A 129 18.83 -3.74 0.27
N ASP A 130 19.26 -4.55 1.24
CA ASP A 130 19.08 -6.00 1.20
C ASP A 130 17.72 -6.42 1.78
N PHE A 131 16.96 -7.21 1.01
CA PHE A 131 15.68 -7.81 1.39
C PHE A 131 15.74 -9.34 1.39
N SER A 132 16.91 -9.94 1.35
CA SER A 132 17.08 -11.38 1.26
C SER A 132 16.79 -12.11 2.57
N HIS A 133 16.85 -11.41 3.71
CA HIS A 133 16.77 -12.03 5.03
C HIS A 133 15.39 -11.85 5.69
N GLN A 134 15.28 -10.91 6.60
CA GLN A 134 14.10 -10.78 7.45
C GLN A 134 13.02 -9.89 6.83
N ARG A 135 13.43 -8.73 6.35
CA ARG A 135 12.54 -7.74 5.74
C ARG A 135 12.18 -8.14 4.32
N ARG A 136 10.94 -7.85 3.92
CA ARG A 136 10.47 -8.03 2.55
C ARG A 136 10.03 -6.70 1.97
N VAL A 137 10.15 -6.57 0.65
CA VAL A 137 9.51 -5.49 -0.10
C VAL A 137 8.43 -6.06 -1.01
N SER A 138 7.27 -5.42 -1.00
CA SER A 138 6.21 -5.66 -1.96
C SER A 138 5.87 -4.38 -2.72
N PHE A 139 5.45 -4.55 -3.96
CA PHE A 139 4.96 -3.49 -4.82
C PHE A 139 3.46 -3.68 -5.00
N GLU A 140 2.70 -2.71 -4.52
CA GLU A 140 1.25 -2.72 -4.61
C GLU A 140 0.83 -2.14 -5.97
N TYR A 141 -0.04 -2.85 -6.68
CA TYR A 141 -0.44 -2.52 -8.03
C TYR A 141 -1.95 -2.71 -8.19
N ILE A 142 -2.70 -1.60 -8.14
CA ILE A 142 -4.13 -1.62 -8.45
C ILE A 142 -4.29 -1.76 -9.96
N VAL A 143 -5.13 -2.72 -10.38
CA VAL A 143 -5.35 -3.00 -11.80
C VAL A 143 -6.61 -2.30 -12.27
N PHE A 144 -6.46 -1.41 -13.26
CA PHE A 144 -7.55 -0.66 -13.86
C PHE A 144 -7.78 -1.11 -15.29
N GLN A 145 -9.03 -1.40 -15.64
CA GLN A 145 -9.42 -1.86 -16.96
C GLN A 145 -9.03 -0.86 -18.05
N GLY A 146 -8.30 -1.35 -19.06
CA GLY A 146 -7.91 -0.56 -20.23
C GLY A 146 -6.88 0.54 -19.98
N LEU A 147 -6.35 0.65 -18.75
CA LEU A 147 -5.32 1.63 -18.41
C LEU A 147 -3.97 0.95 -18.17
N ASN A 148 -3.88 0.06 -17.21
CA ASN A 148 -2.63 -0.56 -16.76
C ASN A 148 -2.72 -2.08 -16.64
N ASP A 149 -3.68 -2.73 -17.29
CA ASP A 149 -4.02 -4.16 -17.15
C ASP A 149 -3.52 -5.05 -18.31
N ASP A 150 -2.72 -4.51 -19.22
CA ASP A 150 -2.20 -5.27 -20.34
C ASP A 150 -0.82 -5.92 -20.06
N LEU A 151 -0.44 -6.87 -20.93
CA LEU A 151 0.83 -7.60 -20.77
C LEU A 151 2.07 -6.74 -21.00
N LYS A 152 1.96 -5.58 -21.69
CA LYS A 152 3.07 -4.64 -21.86
C LYS A 152 3.43 -3.98 -20.53
N HIS A 153 2.40 -3.69 -19.70
CA HIS A 153 2.60 -3.20 -18.35
C HIS A 153 3.27 -4.25 -17.46
N ALA A 154 2.86 -5.52 -17.55
CA ALA A 154 3.52 -6.61 -16.83
C ALA A 154 5.01 -6.74 -17.24
N ASP A 155 5.30 -6.66 -18.54
CA ASP A 155 6.68 -6.70 -19.04
C ASP A 155 7.53 -5.49 -18.60
N ALA A 156 6.93 -4.29 -18.61
CA ALA A 156 7.60 -3.07 -18.14
C ALA A 156 7.87 -3.14 -16.62
N LEU A 157 6.89 -3.61 -15.85
CA LEU A 157 7.01 -3.81 -14.41
C LEU A 157 8.10 -4.83 -14.08
N ALA A 158 8.16 -5.95 -14.79
CA ALA A 158 9.21 -6.96 -14.61
C ALA A 158 10.62 -6.39 -14.89
N ARG A 159 10.76 -5.53 -15.92
CA ARG A 159 12.03 -4.85 -16.21
C ARG A 159 12.41 -3.85 -15.13
N LEU A 160 11.43 -3.06 -14.64
CA LEU A 160 11.63 -2.04 -13.61
C LEU A 160 12.09 -2.65 -12.29
N LEU A 161 11.52 -3.80 -11.92
CA LEU A 161 11.79 -4.48 -10.65
C LEU A 161 12.93 -5.51 -10.73
N ARG A 162 13.59 -5.59 -11.89
CA ARG A 162 14.70 -6.52 -12.08
C ARG A 162 15.77 -6.33 -11.01
N GLN A 163 16.29 -7.43 -10.47
CA GLN A 163 17.31 -7.47 -9.42
C GLN A 163 16.85 -7.03 -8.02
N ILE A 164 15.57 -6.77 -7.82
CA ILE A 164 15.04 -6.54 -6.47
C ILE A 164 14.33 -7.83 -6.03
N PRO A 165 14.77 -8.49 -4.94
CA PRO A 165 14.04 -9.60 -4.33
C PRO A 165 12.71 -9.10 -3.76
N CYS A 166 11.65 -9.13 -4.57
CA CYS A 166 10.38 -8.51 -4.23
C CYS A 166 9.18 -9.37 -4.59
N ARG A 167 8.01 -8.90 -4.19
CA ARG A 167 6.70 -9.41 -4.63
C ARG A 167 5.88 -8.29 -5.22
N VAL A 168 5.01 -8.62 -6.16
CA VAL A 168 3.97 -7.72 -6.66
C VAL A 168 2.63 -8.23 -6.16
N ASN A 169 1.86 -7.35 -5.52
CA ASN A 169 0.48 -7.62 -5.11
C ASN A 169 -0.46 -6.90 -6.06
N LEU A 170 -1.15 -7.66 -6.92
CA LEU A 170 -2.23 -7.11 -7.73
C LEU A 170 -3.46 -6.91 -6.85
N ILE A 171 -3.99 -5.70 -6.90
CA ILE A 171 -5.16 -5.28 -6.13
C ILE A 171 -6.30 -5.02 -7.11
N ARG A 172 -7.44 -5.66 -6.87
CA ARG A 172 -8.66 -5.35 -7.60
C ARG A 172 -9.11 -3.93 -7.24
N PHE A 173 -9.38 -3.11 -8.25
CA PHE A 173 -9.95 -1.79 -8.02
C PHE A 173 -11.41 -1.91 -7.56
N HIS A 174 -11.77 -1.15 -6.55
CA HIS A 174 -13.16 -0.97 -6.11
C HIS A 174 -13.62 0.41 -6.56
N ALA A 175 -14.68 0.44 -7.37
CA ALA A 175 -15.22 1.68 -7.89
C ALA A 175 -15.64 2.61 -6.75
N ILE A 176 -15.24 3.86 -6.85
CA ILE A 176 -15.60 4.93 -5.92
C ILE A 176 -16.35 6.03 -6.67
N PRO A 177 -17.25 6.79 -5.99
CA PRO A 177 -18.05 7.81 -6.65
C PRO A 177 -17.19 8.85 -7.39
N HIS A 178 -17.67 9.27 -8.55
CA HIS A 178 -17.08 10.34 -9.38
C HIS A 178 -15.65 10.06 -9.90
N VAL A 179 -15.28 8.80 -10.04
CA VAL A 179 -14.00 8.39 -10.61
C VAL A 179 -14.23 7.55 -11.87
N PRO A 180 -13.71 7.98 -13.03
CA PRO A 180 -13.95 7.30 -14.30
C PRO A 180 -13.01 6.10 -14.52
N LEU A 181 -12.63 5.41 -13.44
CA LEU A 181 -11.82 4.19 -13.50
C LEU A 181 -12.72 2.97 -13.38
N GLN A 182 -12.36 1.91 -14.06
CA GLN A 182 -13.09 0.65 -14.08
C GLN A 182 -12.24 -0.51 -13.54
N THR A 183 -12.91 -1.46 -12.92
CA THR A 183 -12.29 -2.68 -12.42
C THR A 183 -11.91 -3.59 -13.59
N SER A 184 -10.67 -4.05 -13.64
CA SER A 184 -10.24 -5.06 -14.60
C SER A 184 -10.88 -6.41 -14.29
N ASP A 185 -11.16 -7.20 -15.32
CA ASP A 185 -11.68 -8.55 -15.15
C ASP A 185 -10.63 -9.53 -14.60
N MET A 186 -11.08 -10.62 -14.00
CA MET A 186 -10.18 -11.59 -13.36
C MET A 186 -9.27 -12.30 -14.35
N ALA A 187 -9.74 -12.57 -15.58
CA ALA A 187 -8.93 -13.24 -16.58
C ALA A 187 -7.71 -12.39 -16.99
N ARG A 188 -7.88 -11.06 -17.12
CA ARG A 188 -6.78 -10.13 -17.36
C ARG A 188 -5.82 -10.05 -16.18
N MET A 189 -6.35 -9.98 -14.96
CA MET A 189 -5.52 -9.97 -13.75
C MET A 189 -4.70 -11.27 -13.61
N GLU A 190 -5.29 -12.41 -13.92
CA GLU A 190 -4.60 -13.70 -13.94
C GLU A 190 -3.52 -13.77 -15.02
N ALA A 191 -3.82 -13.33 -16.24
CA ALA A 191 -2.84 -13.26 -17.32
C ALA A 191 -1.66 -12.33 -16.95
N PHE A 192 -1.94 -11.20 -16.31
CA PHE A 192 -0.92 -10.26 -15.82
C PHE A 192 -0.04 -10.90 -14.74
N ARG A 193 -0.66 -11.55 -13.72
CA ARG A 193 0.04 -12.32 -12.68
C ARG A 193 0.97 -13.37 -13.30
N ASP A 194 0.43 -14.19 -14.20
CA ASP A 194 1.16 -15.29 -14.80
C ASP A 194 2.32 -14.79 -15.68
N ARG A 195 2.12 -13.65 -16.36
CA ARG A 195 3.20 -13.00 -17.10
C ARG A 195 4.34 -12.53 -16.22
N LEU A 196 4.06 -11.92 -15.07
CA LEU A 196 5.08 -11.52 -14.09
C LEU A 196 5.81 -12.72 -13.51
N ASN A 197 5.07 -13.77 -13.12
CA ASN A 197 5.66 -15.00 -12.59
C ASN A 197 6.58 -15.67 -13.64
N ALA A 198 6.18 -15.72 -14.91
CA ALA A 198 7.00 -16.22 -16.01
C ALA A 198 8.28 -15.38 -16.24
N LYS A 199 8.30 -14.12 -15.82
CA LYS A 199 9.47 -13.22 -15.85
C LYS A 199 10.32 -13.28 -14.58
N GLY A 200 10.00 -14.16 -13.64
CA GLY A 200 10.73 -14.35 -12.38
C GLY A 200 10.36 -13.36 -11.27
N VAL A 201 9.29 -12.59 -11.44
CA VAL A 201 8.77 -11.69 -10.39
C VAL A 201 7.58 -12.36 -9.71
N VAL A 202 7.71 -12.69 -8.44
CA VAL A 202 6.61 -13.31 -7.66
C VAL A 202 5.43 -12.35 -7.61
N CYS A 203 4.31 -12.78 -8.18
CA CYS A 203 3.10 -11.98 -8.25
C CYS A 203 1.90 -12.73 -7.70
N THR A 204 1.08 -12.05 -6.90
CA THR A 204 -0.16 -12.59 -6.33
C THR A 204 -1.32 -11.63 -6.56
N ILE A 205 -2.52 -12.17 -6.73
CA ILE A 205 -3.75 -11.37 -6.71
C ILE A 205 -4.24 -11.36 -5.26
N ARG A 206 -4.33 -10.15 -4.69
CA ARG A 206 -4.75 -9.98 -3.31
C ARG A 206 -6.26 -10.20 -3.18
N ALA A 207 -6.67 -11.03 -2.24
CA ALA A 207 -8.08 -11.18 -1.92
C ALA A 207 -8.63 -9.85 -1.36
N SER A 208 -9.73 -9.37 -1.93
CA SER A 208 -10.47 -8.23 -1.39
C SER A 208 -11.15 -8.61 -0.07
N ARG A 209 -11.02 -7.73 0.93
CA ARG A 209 -11.70 -7.84 2.21
C ARG A 209 -12.27 -6.48 2.60
N GLY A 210 -13.41 -6.48 3.27
CA GLY A 210 -14.07 -5.26 3.76
C GLY A 210 -14.74 -4.43 2.66
N GLU A 211 -15.05 -5.02 1.49
CA GLU A 211 -15.81 -4.35 0.43
C GLU A 211 -17.24 -4.07 0.89
N ASP A 212 -17.83 -4.99 1.61
CA ASP A 212 -19.17 -4.96 2.18
C ASP A 212 -19.38 -3.86 3.22
N ILE A 213 -18.31 -3.42 3.88
CA ILE A 213 -18.31 -2.34 4.89
C ILE A 213 -17.54 -1.10 4.45
N PHE A 214 -17.28 -0.93 3.16
CA PHE A 214 -16.48 0.17 2.59
C PHE A 214 -15.09 0.36 3.21
N ALA A 215 -14.50 -0.74 3.69
CA ALA A 215 -13.16 -0.75 4.27
C ALA A 215 -12.09 -1.38 3.36
N ALA A 216 -12.44 -1.76 2.13
CA ALA A 216 -11.47 -2.22 1.16
C ALA A 216 -10.51 -1.11 0.72
N CYS A 217 -9.40 -1.51 0.08
CA CYS A 217 -8.33 -0.59 -0.31
C CYS A 217 -8.86 0.57 -1.17
N GLY A 218 -8.58 1.81 -0.78
CA GLY A 218 -9.06 3.02 -1.45
C GLY A 218 -10.48 3.48 -1.09
N MET A 219 -11.25 2.68 -0.36
CA MET A 219 -12.65 2.99 -0.01
C MET A 219 -12.78 3.70 1.35
N LEU A 220 -11.78 3.63 2.22
CA LEU A 220 -11.83 4.24 3.55
C LEU A 220 -12.04 5.75 3.48
N SER A 221 -13.02 6.23 4.22
CA SER A 221 -13.29 7.65 4.37
C SER A 221 -13.89 7.95 5.74
N THR A 222 -13.62 9.16 6.27
CA THR A 222 -14.27 9.67 7.48
C THR A 222 -15.66 10.27 7.19
N ALA A 223 -16.03 10.39 5.93
CA ALA A 223 -17.39 10.77 5.57
C ALA A 223 -18.33 9.69 6.12
N LYS A 224 -19.01 10.01 7.21
CA LYS A 224 -20.05 9.15 7.77
C LYS A 224 -21.00 8.80 6.62
N SER A 225 -21.37 7.55 6.55
CA SER A 225 -22.46 6.99 5.74
C SER A 225 -23.82 7.66 6.06
N ARG A 226 -23.93 8.96 5.91
CA ARG A 226 -25.17 9.72 6.07
C ARG A 226 -26.13 9.60 4.90
N THR A 227 -25.75 8.83 3.85
CA THR A 227 -26.49 8.75 2.59
C THR A 227 -26.98 7.34 2.24
N PHE A 228 -26.85 6.35 3.12
CA PHE A 228 -27.31 5.00 2.81
C PHE A 228 -28.47 4.48 3.66
N VAL A 229 -29.15 5.36 4.43
CA VAL A 229 -30.30 4.96 5.28
C VAL A 229 -31.64 5.47 4.77
N ASP A 230 -31.68 6.30 3.72
CA ASP A 230 -32.94 6.79 3.17
C ASP A 230 -33.15 6.29 1.74
N HIS A 231 -33.48 5.01 1.57
CA HIS A 231 -34.31 4.47 0.50
C HIS A 231 -34.71 3.04 0.83
N ASN A 232 -35.71 2.92 1.71
CA ASN A 232 -36.71 1.86 1.75
C ASN A 232 -38.07 2.49 1.96
#